data_b56247155f9cef9a026cb105a1f240f5
#
_entry.id   b56247155f9cef9a026cb105a1f240f5
#
_cell.length_a   1.000
_cell.length_b   1.000
_cell.length_c   1.000
_cell.angle_alpha   90.00
_cell.angle_beta   90.00
_cell.angle_gamma   90.00
#
_symmetry.space_group_name_H-M   'P 1'
#
loop_
_entity.id
_entity.type
_entity.pdbx_description
1 polymer ?
#
loop_
_entity_poly.entity_id
_entity_poly.type
_entity_poly.pdbx_seq_one_letter_code
_entity_poly.pdbx_strand_id
1 'polypeptide(L)'
;MVWTTERAKESKSESKCKSKSKSKSFELYLCAISALYSCSLKNHLLLSSHSDDDGLVLPPAIAPHQVVVVPIYGGKKTTDAQIDSVNEAVQNMVKDMEEKGIRVKVDDRDYVRNGAKYFEWERKGVPLRIEVGPRDAESGTCVFKYRVGDTEKIVIPLGDVGSEAKSGLDGLQEWLLEKSGRDLKEKINRGEVTYEEMRGEFAVGGGRCGR
;
A
#
# COMPACT_ATOMS: atom_id res chain seq x y z
N MET A 1 -73.87 -10.67 -5.84
CA MET A 1 -72.82 -11.69 -5.54
C MET A 1 -71.53 -11.40 -6.33
N VAL A 2 -71.06 -10.13 -6.34
CA VAL A 2 -69.84 -9.72 -7.07
C VAL A 2 -68.82 -9.00 -6.17
N TRP A 3 -69.10 -8.80 -4.89
CA TRP A 3 -68.31 -7.98 -3.95
C TRP A 3 -67.27 -8.74 -3.12
N THR A 4 -67.16 -10.05 -3.26
CA THR A 4 -66.23 -10.87 -2.41
C THR A 4 -64.92 -11.26 -3.09
N THR A 5 -64.81 -11.04 -4.43
CA THR A 5 -63.60 -11.46 -5.17
C THR A 5 -62.52 -10.38 -5.30
N GLU A 6 -62.89 -9.09 -5.20
CA GLU A 6 -61.89 -8.00 -5.28
C GLU A 6 -61.11 -7.82 -4.01
N ARG A 7 -61.74 -7.98 -2.83
CA ARG A 7 -61.04 -7.85 -1.53
C ARG A 7 -59.99 -8.96 -1.27
N ALA A 8 -60.17 -10.13 -1.86
CA ALA A 8 -59.21 -11.23 -1.79
C ALA A 8 -58.00 -11.01 -2.73
N LYS A 9 -58.15 -10.25 -3.81
CA LYS A 9 -57.06 -9.91 -4.72
C LYS A 9 -56.16 -8.80 -4.18
N GLU A 10 -56.72 -7.81 -3.50
CA GLU A 10 -55.94 -6.74 -2.85
C GLU A 10 -55.13 -7.26 -1.67
N SER A 11 -55.68 -8.15 -0.85
CA SER A 11 -54.91 -8.72 0.29
C SER A 11 -53.75 -9.64 -0.16
N LYS A 12 -53.90 -10.34 -1.32
CA LYS A 12 -52.80 -11.13 -1.90
C LYS A 12 -51.70 -10.29 -2.55
N SER A 13 -52.04 -9.12 -3.12
CA SER A 13 -51.05 -8.23 -3.70
C SER A 13 -50.24 -7.48 -2.62
N GLU A 14 -50.87 -7.05 -1.51
CA GLU A 14 -50.19 -6.43 -0.39
C GLU A 14 -49.26 -7.40 0.38
N SER A 15 -49.70 -8.64 0.59
CA SER A 15 -48.82 -9.65 1.26
C SER A 15 -47.63 -10.03 0.38
N LYS A 16 -47.79 -10.08 -0.96
CA LYS A 16 -46.67 -10.36 -1.89
C LYS A 16 -45.68 -9.19 -2.01
N CYS A 17 -46.17 -7.94 -1.89
CA CYS A 17 -45.30 -6.76 -1.93
C CYS A 17 -44.50 -6.60 -0.63
N LYS A 18 -45.11 -6.86 0.55
CA LYS A 18 -44.43 -6.80 1.86
C LYS A 18 -43.36 -7.89 2.05
N SER A 19 -43.60 -9.08 1.48
CA SER A 19 -42.59 -10.15 1.55
C SER A 19 -41.37 -9.90 0.64
N LYS A 20 -41.58 -9.31 -0.55
CA LYS A 20 -40.51 -8.93 -1.46
C LYS A 20 -39.62 -7.78 -0.94
N SER A 21 -40.18 -6.81 -0.21
CA SER A 21 -39.40 -5.71 0.36
C SER A 21 -38.52 -6.18 1.57
N LYS A 22 -39.05 -7.08 2.39
CA LYS A 22 -38.29 -7.66 3.52
C LYS A 22 -37.12 -8.54 3.06
N SER A 23 -37.28 -9.31 1.98
CA SER A 23 -36.21 -10.13 1.44
C SER A 23 -35.08 -9.31 0.83
N LYS A 24 -35.41 -8.24 0.10
CA LYS A 24 -34.40 -7.34 -0.48
C LYS A 24 -33.57 -6.61 0.58
N SER A 25 -34.19 -6.15 1.67
CA SER A 25 -33.46 -5.52 2.77
C SER A 25 -32.53 -6.51 3.48
N PHE A 26 -32.95 -7.75 3.64
CA PHE A 26 -32.15 -8.79 4.26
C PHE A 26 -30.96 -9.22 3.37
N GLU A 27 -31.17 -9.35 2.06
CA GLU A 27 -30.08 -9.62 1.10
C GLU A 27 -29.07 -8.48 1.02
N LEU A 28 -29.55 -7.22 1.04
CA LEU A 28 -28.66 -6.06 1.10
C LEU A 28 -27.86 -6.02 2.40
N TYR A 29 -28.45 -6.39 3.52
CA TYR A 29 -27.78 -6.44 4.81
C TYR A 29 -26.72 -7.56 4.86
N LEU A 30 -27.03 -8.76 4.36
CA LEU A 30 -26.09 -9.85 4.20
C LEU A 30 -24.94 -9.50 3.25
N CYS A 31 -25.23 -8.83 2.13
CA CYS A 31 -24.22 -8.37 1.19
C CYS A 31 -23.30 -7.32 1.84
N ALA A 32 -23.84 -6.38 2.61
CA ALA A 32 -23.06 -5.40 3.33
C ALA A 32 -22.16 -6.03 4.40
N ILE A 33 -22.70 -6.99 5.17
CA ILE A 33 -21.91 -7.75 6.16
C ILE A 33 -20.82 -8.56 5.48
N SER A 34 -21.10 -9.28 4.40
CA SER A 34 -20.09 -10.05 3.68
C SER A 34 -19.01 -9.18 3.08
N ALA A 35 -19.34 -7.99 2.59
CA ALA A 35 -18.38 -7.00 2.10
C ALA A 35 -17.48 -6.47 3.22
N LEU A 36 -18.03 -6.20 4.42
CA LEU A 36 -17.27 -5.76 5.59
C LEU A 36 -16.31 -6.86 6.08
N TYR A 37 -16.79 -8.10 6.19
CA TYR A 37 -15.93 -9.24 6.56
C TYR A 37 -14.86 -9.52 5.52
N SER A 38 -15.19 -9.46 4.23
CA SER A 38 -14.24 -9.64 3.14
C SER A 38 -13.16 -8.55 3.15
N CYS A 39 -13.52 -7.30 3.46
CA CYS A 39 -12.56 -6.20 3.58
C CYS A 39 -11.62 -6.41 4.78
N SER A 40 -12.14 -6.83 5.94
CA SER A 40 -11.34 -7.08 7.14
C SER A 40 -10.35 -8.24 6.95
N LEU A 41 -10.78 -9.35 6.37
CA LEU A 41 -9.93 -10.51 6.07
C LEU A 41 -8.82 -10.17 5.05
N LYS A 42 -9.15 -9.40 4.01
CA LYS A 42 -8.16 -8.94 3.02
C LYS A 42 -7.09 -8.07 3.66
N ASN A 43 -7.46 -7.15 4.53
CA ASN A 43 -6.52 -6.28 5.24
C ASN A 43 -5.61 -7.07 6.18
N HIS A 44 -6.17 -8.06 6.90
CA HIS A 44 -5.39 -8.91 7.79
C HIS A 44 -4.41 -9.80 7.01
N LEU A 45 -4.84 -10.38 5.91
CA LEU A 45 -3.99 -11.18 5.03
C LEU A 45 -2.87 -10.34 4.41
N LEU A 46 -3.20 -9.14 3.94
CA LEU A 46 -2.21 -8.21 3.40
C LEU A 46 -1.15 -7.86 4.47
N LEU A 47 -1.58 -7.55 5.68
CA LEU A 47 -0.68 -7.21 6.77
C LEU A 47 0.25 -8.37 7.13
N SER A 48 -0.28 -9.59 7.21
CA SER A 48 0.51 -10.77 7.59
C SER A 48 1.47 -11.24 6.50
N SER A 49 1.16 -11.02 5.22
CA SER A 49 1.98 -11.45 4.09
C SER A 49 2.95 -10.38 3.56
N HIS A 50 2.69 -9.10 3.84
CA HIS A 50 3.46 -7.96 3.35
C HIS A 50 3.99 -7.08 4.49
N SER A 51 4.46 -7.66 5.57
CA SER A 51 5.12 -6.94 6.66
C SER A 51 6.47 -7.57 7.00
N ASP A 52 7.37 -6.74 7.48
CA ASP A 52 8.62 -7.12 8.11
C ASP A 52 8.70 -6.53 9.54
N ASP A 53 9.85 -6.64 10.21
CA ASP A 53 10.03 -6.15 11.58
C ASP A 53 9.94 -4.62 11.68
N ASP A 54 10.17 -3.91 10.57
CA ASP A 54 10.15 -2.44 10.50
C ASP A 54 8.79 -1.86 10.08
N GLY A 55 7.87 -2.67 9.55
CA GLY A 55 6.54 -2.26 9.14
C GLY A 55 6.01 -2.94 7.89
N LEU A 56 5.17 -2.23 7.13
CA LEU A 56 4.61 -2.74 5.88
C LEU A 56 5.64 -2.70 4.74
N VAL A 57 5.52 -3.66 3.84
CA VAL A 57 6.22 -3.72 2.55
C VAL A 57 5.16 -3.87 1.46
N LEU A 58 4.69 -2.75 0.92
CA LEU A 58 3.64 -2.80 -0.09
C LEU A 58 4.22 -2.89 -1.50
N PRO A 59 3.79 -3.87 -2.30
CA PRO A 59 4.10 -3.89 -3.73
C PRO A 59 3.60 -2.62 -4.42
N PRO A 60 4.37 -2.03 -5.35
CA PRO A 60 3.99 -0.80 -6.05
C PRO A 60 2.60 -0.84 -6.69
N ALA A 61 2.18 -2.00 -7.21
CA ALA A 61 0.88 -2.16 -7.85
C ALA A 61 -0.31 -1.85 -6.91
N ILE A 62 -0.23 -2.26 -5.64
CA ILE A 62 -1.31 -2.12 -4.65
C ILE A 62 -1.12 -0.98 -3.66
N ALA A 63 0.07 -0.38 -3.60
CA ALA A 63 0.37 0.72 -2.69
C ALA A 63 -0.55 1.94 -2.98
N PRO A 64 -1.23 2.52 -1.99
CA PRO A 64 -2.05 3.72 -2.18
C PRO A 64 -1.20 4.92 -2.63
N HIS A 65 0.01 5.03 -2.11
CA HIS A 65 1.04 5.96 -2.56
C HIS A 65 2.26 5.16 -2.97
N GLN A 66 2.67 5.28 -4.24
CA GLN A 66 3.85 4.59 -4.77
C GLN A 66 5.13 5.32 -4.42
N VAL A 67 5.04 6.66 -4.39
CA VAL A 67 6.15 7.55 -4.12
C VAL A 67 5.75 8.56 -3.06
N VAL A 68 6.64 8.82 -2.12
CA VAL A 68 6.55 9.93 -1.18
C VAL A 68 7.72 10.88 -1.41
N VAL A 69 7.42 12.14 -1.65
CA VAL A 69 8.40 13.22 -1.73
C VAL A 69 8.49 13.92 -0.39
N VAL A 70 9.68 13.97 0.20
CA VAL A 70 9.95 14.64 1.47
C VAL A 70 10.89 15.82 1.22
N PRO A 71 10.37 17.06 1.15
CA PRO A 71 11.21 18.23 1.08
C PRO A 71 11.95 18.41 2.41
N ILE A 72 13.24 18.70 2.32
CA ILE A 72 14.11 18.94 3.46
C ILE A 72 14.35 20.45 3.56
N TYR A 73 13.63 21.09 4.46
CA TYR A 73 13.89 22.49 4.77
C TYR A 73 15.03 22.57 5.79
N GLY A 74 16.14 23.17 5.43
CA GLY A 74 17.43 23.14 6.17
C GLY A 74 17.44 23.84 7.53
N GLY A 75 16.31 24.05 8.20
CA GLY A 75 16.20 24.64 9.53
C GLY A 75 16.50 26.17 9.55
N LYS A 76 16.91 26.70 10.70
CA LYS A 76 17.08 28.15 10.96
C LYS A 76 18.08 28.90 10.05
N LYS A 77 18.83 28.24 9.20
CA LYS A 77 19.84 28.80 8.31
C LYS A 77 19.41 28.83 6.83
N THR A 78 18.24 28.34 6.50
CA THR A 78 17.78 28.29 5.11
C THR A 78 17.10 29.62 4.78
N THR A 79 17.50 30.23 3.66
CA THR A 79 16.91 31.44 3.13
C THR A 79 15.56 31.14 2.49
N ASP A 80 14.61 32.07 2.55
CA ASP A 80 13.28 31.92 1.94
C ASP A 80 13.37 31.60 0.45
N ALA A 81 14.32 32.19 -0.27
CA ALA A 81 14.58 31.88 -1.67
C ALA A 81 14.98 30.42 -1.92
N GLN A 82 15.70 29.78 -0.99
CA GLN A 82 16.06 28.36 -1.08
C GLN A 82 14.84 27.46 -0.83
N ILE A 83 13.94 27.86 0.06
CA ILE A 83 12.67 27.15 0.30
C ILE A 83 11.80 27.21 -0.95
N ASP A 84 11.70 28.36 -1.60
CA ASP A 84 10.96 28.52 -2.85
C ASP A 84 11.53 27.65 -3.97
N SER A 85 12.87 27.60 -4.09
CA SER A 85 13.55 26.73 -5.08
C SER A 85 13.26 25.25 -4.85
N VAL A 86 13.26 24.78 -3.59
CA VAL A 86 12.90 23.39 -3.24
C VAL A 86 11.44 23.13 -3.58
N ASN A 87 10.53 24.04 -3.26
CA ASN A 87 9.10 23.88 -3.54
C ASN A 87 8.82 23.83 -5.05
N GLU A 88 9.49 24.67 -5.84
CA GLU A 88 9.38 24.64 -7.30
C GLU A 88 9.90 23.31 -7.88
N ALA A 89 11.06 22.83 -7.42
CA ALA A 89 11.60 21.54 -7.81
C ALA A 89 10.63 20.40 -7.47
N VAL A 90 10.07 20.41 -6.26
CA VAL A 90 9.08 19.39 -5.83
C VAL A 90 7.82 19.42 -6.70
N GLN A 91 7.28 20.60 -7.00
CA GLN A 91 6.09 20.71 -7.86
C GLN A 91 6.34 20.19 -9.27
N ASN A 92 7.49 20.50 -9.85
CA ASN A 92 7.86 20.02 -11.19
C ASN A 92 8.01 18.49 -11.22
N MET A 93 8.68 17.90 -10.22
CA MET A 93 8.81 16.45 -10.09
C MET A 93 7.45 15.75 -9.90
N VAL A 94 6.57 16.31 -9.08
CA VAL A 94 5.24 15.76 -8.85
C VAL A 94 4.44 15.71 -10.15
N LYS A 95 4.44 16.80 -10.92
CA LYS A 95 3.77 16.86 -12.23
C LYS A 95 4.31 15.79 -13.19
N ASP A 96 5.64 15.67 -13.34
CA ASP A 96 6.26 14.67 -14.20
C ASP A 96 5.89 13.23 -13.81
N MET A 97 5.85 12.94 -12.50
CA MET A 97 5.44 11.63 -12.01
C MET A 97 3.94 11.36 -12.19
N GLU A 98 3.08 12.36 -11.97
CA GLU A 98 1.63 12.25 -12.16
C GLU A 98 1.28 12.05 -13.65
N GLU A 99 1.95 12.74 -14.56
CA GLU A 99 1.81 12.54 -16.02
C GLU A 99 2.14 11.11 -16.45
N LYS A 100 3.09 10.47 -15.75
CA LYS A 100 3.44 9.06 -15.97
C LYS A 100 2.55 8.06 -15.20
N GLY A 101 1.52 8.55 -14.50
CA GLY A 101 0.53 7.75 -13.81
C GLY A 101 1.00 7.20 -12.45
N ILE A 102 2.01 7.80 -11.85
CA ILE A 102 2.53 7.40 -10.53
C ILE A 102 1.72 8.10 -9.43
N ARG A 103 1.32 7.35 -8.41
CA ARG A 103 0.61 7.88 -7.24
C ARG A 103 1.59 8.50 -6.25
N VAL A 104 1.68 9.82 -6.26
CA VAL A 104 2.64 10.59 -5.46
C VAL A 104 1.95 11.24 -4.26
N LYS A 105 2.67 11.34 -3.15
CA LYS A 105 2.29 12.13 -1.97
C LYS A 105 3.46 13.01 -1.55
N VAL A 106 3.22 14.30 -1.37
CA VAL A 106 4.19 15.23 -0.77
C VAL A 106 3.94 15.31 0.72
N ASP A 107 5.01 15.27 1.52
CA ASP A 107 4.97 15.46 2.97
C ASP A 107 5.61 16.80 3.34
N ASP A 108 4.80 17.84 3.33
CA ASP A 108 5.15 19.25 3.60
C ASP A 108 5.08 19.65 5.08
N ARG A 109 4.91 18.71 6.00
CA ARG A 109 4.76 18.97 7.44
C ARG A 109 6.03 19.54 8.07
N ASP A 110 6.08 20.84 8.34
CA ASP A 110 7.26 21.52 8.89
C ASP A 110 7.52 21.23 10.37
N TYR A 111 6.47 20.89 11.12
CA TYR A 111 6.54 20.63 12.57
C TYR A 111 7.12 19.25 12.91
N VAL A 112 7.31 18.35 11.92
CA VAL A 112 7.86 17.02 12.12
C VAL A 112 9.30 16.96 11.63
N ARG A 113 10.20 16.39 12.45
CA ARG A 113 11.59 16.16 12.04
C ARG A 113 11.66 15.18 10.87
N ASN A 114 12.57 15.41 9.93
CA ASN A 114 12.71 14.58 8.71
C ASN A 114 12.88 13.09 9.04
N GLY A 115 13.68 12.72 10.05
CA GLY A 115 13.83 11.33 10.46
C GLY A 115 12.52 10.67 10.93
N ALA A 116 11.64 11.43 11.61
CA ALA A 116 10.33 10.91 12.01
C ALA A 116 9.39 10.72 10.81
N LYS A 117 9.43 11.64 9.81
CA LYS A 117 8.71 11.46 8.54
C LYS A 117 9.17 10.19 7.82
N TYR A 118 10.49 9.98 7.74
CA TYR A 118 11.07 8.80 7.10
C TYR A 118 10.57 7.51 7.73
N PHE A 119 10.65 7.40 9.04
CA PHE A 119 10.19 6.25 9.79
C PHE A 119 8.69 6.02 9.65
N GLU A 120 7.88 7.09 9.68
CA GLU A 120 6.43 6.99 9.47
C GLU A 120 6.08 6.41 8.11
N TRP A 121 6.74 6.86 7.03
CA TRP A 121 6.48 6.38 5.68
C TRP A 121 7.04 4.98 5.43
N GLU A 122 8.16 4.63 6.05
CA GLU A 122 8.69 3.26 6.05
C GLU A 122 7.71 2.29 6.73
N ARG A 123 7.16 2.66 7.88
CA ARG A 123 6.12 1.85 8.56
C ARG A 123 4.85 1.69 7.73
N LYS A 124 4.45 2.72 7.00
CA LYS A 124 3.30 2.68 6.08
C LYS A 124 3.56 1.85 4.81
N GLY A 125 4.79 1.43 4.59
CA GLY A 125 5.18 0.56 3.48
C GLY A 125 5.23 1.24 2.12
N VAL A 126 5.51 2.54 2.06
CA VAL A 126 5.66 3.24 0.78
C VAL A 126 6.89 2.71 0.04
N PRO A 127 6.75 2.26 -1.22
CA PRO A 127 7.82 1.60 -1.96
C PRO A 127 9.04 2.48 -2.21
N LEU A 128 8.84 3.75 -2.56
CA LEU A 128 9.89 4.69 -2.92
C LEU A 128 9.73 6.00 -2.15
N ARG A 129 10.82 6.46 -1.53
CA ARG A 129 10.93 7.78 -0.94
C ARG A 129 11.92 8.64 -1.73
N ILE A 130 11.54 9.87 -2.02
CA ILE A 130 12.38 10.88 -2.67
C ILE A 130 12.67 11.98 -1.65
N GLU A 131 13.94 12.28 -1.48
CA GLU A 131 14.43 13.35 -0.60
C GLU A 131 14.96 14.49 -1.48
N VAL A 132 14.58 15.72 -1.17
CA VAL A 132 15.06 16.92 -1.88
C VAL A 132 15.41 17.99 -0.86
N GLY A 133 16.67 18.36 -0.81
CA GLY A 133 17.18 19.45 0.02
C GLY A 133 17.53 20.70 -0.80
N PRO A 134 17.89 21.82 -0.13
CA PRO A 134 18.30 23.06 -0.82
C PRO A 134 19.53 22.86 -1.72
N ARG A 135 20.49 22.07 -1.28
CA ARG A 135 21.69 21.76 -2.08
C ARG A 135 21.36 20.91 -3.29
N ASP A 136 20.44 19.95 -3.11
CA ASP A 136 20.01 19.06 -4.18
C ASP A 136 19.20 19.85 -5.24
N ALA A 137 18.36 20.78 -4.81
CA ALA A 137 17.63 21.69 -5.70
C ALA A 137 18.57 22.58 -6.50
N GLU A 138 19.61 23.16 -5.86
CA GLU A 138 20.64 23.96 -6.54
C GLU A 138 21.47 23.14 -7.53
N SER A 139 21.75 21.86 -7.21
CA SER A 139 22.50 20.94 -8.08
C SER A 139 21.63 20.30 -9.16
N GLY A 140 20.31 20.51 -9.13
CA GLY A 140 19.39 19.88 -10.06
C GLY A 140 19.26 18.37 -9.87
N THR A 141 19.42 17.86 -8.65
CA THR A 141 19.39 16.42 -8.30
C THR A 141 18.38 16.14 -7.21
N CYS A 142 18.04 14.86 -7.02
CA CYS A 142 17.25 14.36 -5.90
C CYS A 142 17.78 13.01 -5.44
N VAL A 143 17.38 12.57 -4.26
CA VAL A 143 17.85 11.32 -3.66
C VAL A 143 16.68 10.35 -3.57
N PHE A 144 16.84 9.18 -4.20
CA PHE A 144 15.89 8.06 -4.11
C PHE A 144 16.31 7.10 -3.01
N LYS A 145 15.34 6.58 -2.28
CA LYS A 145 15.52 5.49 -1.33
C LYS A 145 14.35 4.51 -1.41
N TYR A 146 14.65 3.28 -1.76
CA TYR A 146 13.66 2.19 -1.78
C TYR A 146 13.42 1.64 -0.37
N ARG A 147 12.21 1.11 -0.13
CA ARG A 147 11.82 0.50 1.15
C ARG A 147 12.50 -0.86 1.37
N VAL A 148 12.66 -1.64 0.32
CA VAL A 148 13.28 -2.98 0.31
C VAL A 148 14.13 -3.17 -0.93
N GLY A 149 14.98 -4.19 -0.91
CA GLY A 149 15.94 -4.46 -1.98
C GLY A 149 17.23 -3.72 -1.75
N ASP A 150 17.68 -2.96 -2.73
CA ASP A 150 18.81 -2.07 -2.58
C ASP A 150 18.37 -0.82 -1.80
N THR A 151 18.81 -0.74 -0.55
CA THR A 151 18.47 0.36 0.37
C THR A 151 19.48 1.51 0.32
N GLU A 152 20.45 1.47 -0.59
CA GLU A 152 21.38 2.57 -0.78
C GLU A 152 20.67 3.80 -1.36
N LYS A 153 21.25 4.95 -1.10
CA LYS A 153 20.74 6.22 -1.63
C LYS A 153 21.27 6.42 -3.05
N ILE A 154 20.34 6.56 -3.99
CA ILE A 154 20.65 6.80 -5.40
C ILE A 154 20.39 8.26 -5.70
N VAL A 155 21.37 8.94 -6.29
CA VAL A 155 21.23 10.35 -6.72
C VAL A 155 20.81 10.37 -8.19
N ILE A 156 19.72 11.09 -8.48
CA ILE A 156 19.11 11.14 -9.80
C ILE A 156 18.90 12.61 -10.20
N PRO A 157 19.13 12.99 -11.47
CA PRO A 157 18.86 14.34 -11.95
C PRO A 157 17.34 14.60 -11.97
N LEU A 158 16.95 15.85 -11.69
CA LEU A 158 15.52 16.26 -11.60
C LEU A 158 14.76 16.08 -12.93
N GLY A 159 15.46 16.12 -14.07
CA GLY A 159 14.84 15.95 -15.39
C GLY A 159 14.33 14.52 -15.69
N ASP A 160 14.89 13.51 -15.04
CA ASP A 160 14.62 12.11 -15.33
C ASP A 160 13.83 11.40 -14.22
N VAL A 161 13.40 12.13 -13.20
CA VAL A 161 12.76 11.59 -11.97
C VAL A 161 11.58 10.69 -12.28
N GLY A 162 10.67 11.11 -13.14
CA GLY A 162 9.48 10.31 -13.40
C GLY A 162 9.78 9.03 -14.20
N SER A 163 10.78 9.04 -15.10
CA SER A 163 11.20 7.86 -15.86
C SER A 163 11.89 6.85 -14.96
N GLU A 164 12.83 7.32 -14.16
CA GLU A 164 13.57 6.50 -13.20
C GLU A 164 12.66 5.96 -12.09
N ALA A 165 11.74 6.78 -11.58
CA ALA A 165 10.77 6.34 -10.59
C ALA A 165 9.88 5.21 -11.14
N LYS A 166 9.41 5.32 -12.38
CA LYS A 166 8.59 4.28 -13.00
C LYS A 166 9.37 2.99 -13.20
N SER A 167 10.56 3.07 -13.82
CA SER A 167 11.44 1.93 -14.03
C SER A 167 11.80 1.24 -12.69
N GLY A 168 12.15 2.03 -11.68
CA GLY A 168 12.48 1.50 -10.36
C GLY A 168 11.30 0.86 -9.63
N LEU A 169 10.08 1.39 -9.78
CA LEU A 169 8.87 0.77 -9.21
C LEU A 169 8.52 -0.54 -9.92
N ASP A 170 8.66 -0.60 -11.23
CA ASP A 170 8.43 -1.82 -12.00
C ASP A 170 9.47 -2.90 -11.63
N GLY A 171 10.75 -2.53 -11.54
CA GLY A 171 11.81 -3.43 -11.07
C GLY A 171 11.60 -3.92 -9.63
N LEU A 172 11.14 -3.06 -8.73
CA LEU A 172 10.80 -3.44 -7.36
C LEU A 172 9.62 -4.43 -7.31
N GLN A 173 8.63 -4.26 -8.18
CA GLN A 173 7.50 -5.18 -8.30
C GLN A 173 7.96 -6.57 -8.73
N GLU A 174 8.83 -6.68 -9.72
CA GLU A 174 9.41 -7.93 -10.19
C GLU A 174 10.27 -8.59 -9.11
N TRP A 175 11.12 -7.81 -8.46
CA TRP A 175 11.97 -8.30 -7.37
C TRP A 175 11.15 -8.90 -6.20
N LEU A 176 10.06 -8.23 -5.81
CA LEU A 176 9.16 -8.74 -4.75
C LEU A 176 8.49 -10.05 -5.16
N LEU A 177 8.09 -10.18 -6.42
CA LEU A 177 7.47 -11.39 -6.95
C LEU A 177 8.47 -12.55 -6.98
N GLU A 178 9.70 -12.31 -7.44
CA GLU A 178 10.76 -13.31 -7.47
C GLU A 178 11.16 -13.74 -6.05
N LYS A 179 11.30 -12.79 -5.12
CA LYS A 179 11.59 -13.08 -3.72
C LYS A 179 10.53 -13.99 -3.12
N SER A 180 9.25 -13.65 -3.29
CA SER A 180 8.13 -14.46 -2.81
C SER A 180 8.15 -15.87 -3.40
N GLY A 181 8.48 -16.00 -4.69
CA GLY A 181 8.61 -17.30 -5.36
C GLY A 181 9.78 -18.14 -4.83
N ARG A 182 10.90 -17.53 -4.51
CA ARG A 182 12.07 -18.20 -3.87
C ARG A 182 11.72 -18.66 -2.47
N ASP A 183 11.21 -17.78 -1.64
CA ASP A 183 10.81 -18.06 -0.25
C ASP A 183 9.78 -19.20 -0.18
N LEU A 184 8.85 -19.23 -1.14
CA LEU A 184 7.86 -20.30 -1.24
C LEU A 184 8.50 -21.65 -1.59
N LYS A 185 9.44 -21.66 -2.54
CA LYS A 185 10.16 -22.88 -2.93
C LYS A 185 11.01 -23.45 -1.81
N GLU A 186 11.64 -22.59 -1.03
CA GLU A 186 12.47 -22.98 0.11
C GLU A 186 11.65 -23.52 1.30
N LYS A 187 10.44 -22.96 1.51
CA LYS A 187 9.56 -23.32 2.63
C LYS A 187 8.68 -24.52 2.36
N ILE A 188 8.44 -24.88 1.09
CA ILE A 188 7.64 -26.05 0.71
C ILE A 188 8.58 -27.24 0.54
N ASN A 189 8.49 -28.18 1.47
CA ASN A 189 9.08 -29.52 1.29
C ASN A 189 8.21 -30.31 0.30
N ARG A 190 8.77 -30.65 -0.88
CA ARG A 190 8.09 -31.40 -1.95
C ARG A 190 8.51 -32.89 -1.98
N GLY A 191 9.33 -33.32 -1.03
CA GLY A 191 9.74 -34.70 -0.88
C GLY A 191 8.64 -35.56 -0.24
N GLU A 192 8.74 -36.85 -0.41
CA GLU A 192 8.00 -37.81 0.42
C GLU A 192 8.59 -37.75 1.83
N VAL A 193 7.81 -37.24 2.78
CA VAL A 193 8.21 -37.07 4.19
C VAL A 193 7.49 -38.16 4.99
N THR A 194 8.21 -38.95 5.75
CA THR A 194 7.60 -39.92 6.65
C THR A 194 6.95 -39.21 7.84
N TYR A 195 5.99 -39.84 8.48
CA TYR A 195 5.29 -39.29 9.66
C TYR A 195 6.26 -38.91 10.78
N GLU A 196 7.31 -39.68 11.00
CA GLU A 196 8.32 -39.43 12.03
C GLU A 196 9.18 -38.21 11.72
N GLU A 197 9.57 -38.01 10.48
CA GLU A 197 10.30 -36.84 10.01
C GLU A 197 9.44 -35.57 10.16
N MET A 198 8.17 -35.63 9.72
CA MET A 198 7.23 -34.52 9.86
C MET A 198 7.00 -34.15 11.34
N ARG A 199 6.84 -35.15 12.21
CA ARG A 199 6.71 -34.95 13.66
C ARG A 199 7.96 -34.29 14.25
N GLY A 200 9.16 -34.69 13.79
CA GLY A 200 10.42 -34.12 14.20
C GLY A 200 10.54 -32.64 13.84
N GLU A 201 10.18 -32.27 12.61
CA GLU A 201 10.20 -30.89 12.14
C GLU A 201 9.22 -30.01 12.90
N PHE A 202 7.99 -30.48 13.17
CA PHE A 202 7.03 -29.75 14.00
C PHE A 202 7.48 -29.61 15.46
N ALA A 203 8.15 -30.59 16.01
CA ALA A 203 8.67 -30.51 17.39
C ALA A 203 9.81 -29.48 17.50
N VAL A 204 10.66 -29.35 16.46
CA VAL A 204 11.73 -28.36 16.40
C VAL A 204 11.23 -26.98 15.97
N GLY A 205 10.24 -26.92 15.08
CA GLY A 205 9.64 -25.66 14.55
C GLY A 205 8.65 -25.02 15.51
N GLY A 206 8.06 -25.76 16.44
CA GLY A 206 7.11 -25.24 17.45
C GLY A 206 7.70 -24.23 18.43
N GLY A 207 9.00 -23.98 18.38
CA GLY A 207 9.71 -22.98 19.19
C GLY A 207 9.97 -21.64 18.52
N ARG A 208 9.58 -21.46 17.25
CA ARG A 208 9.82 -20.23 16.48
C ARG A 208 8.53 -19.53 16.02
N CYS A 209 7.48 -19.57 16.83
CA CYS A 209 6.48 -18.53 16.79
C CYS A 209 7.05 -17.37 17.62
N GLY A 210 7.78 -16.52 16.92
CA GLY A 210 8.77 -15.66 17.45
C GLY A 210 8.25 -14.52 18.30
N ARG A 211 9.11 -14.00 18.97
CA ARG A 211 9.04 -12.75 19.69
C ARG A 211 9.01 -11.58 18.72
#